data_7c7db2e956cb0bc1460d360b21c1c4a9
#
_entry.id   7c7db2e956cb0bc1460d360b21c1c4a9
#
_cell.length_a   1.000
_cell.length_b   1.000
_cell.length_c   1.000
_cell.angle_alpha   90.00
_cell.angle_beta   90.00
_cell.angle_gamma   90.00
#
_symmetry.space_group_name_H-M   'P 1'
#
loop_
_entity.id
_entity.type
_entity.pdbx_description
1 polymer ?
#
loop_
_entity_poly.entity_id
_entity_poly.type
_entity_poly.pdbx_seq_one_letter_code
_entity_poly.pdbx_strand_id
1 'polypeptide(L)'
;MKKYRVGIVGATGMVGQRLIMLLNEHPWFDISVLAASINNKGKIYGDAVSSRWVMSSPIPERIANMLLEDGSDVESVCAKADFIFCAISMDKVATKELEEAYAKSDTPVVSNNSACRGLDDVPMMIPEINYEHCSVIETQRKRLGTALGFIAVKPNCSIQSYVPALTPLLDFGVEKISVCTYQAISGAGKTFATDRKSTRLNSSH
;
A
#
# COMPACT_ATOMS: atom_id res chain seq x y z
N MET A 1 -21.54 -10.39 10.42
CA MET A 1 -20.15 -10.87 10.61
C MET A 1 -19.34 -9.69 11.15
N LYS A 2 -18.45 -9.92 12.14
CA LYS A 2 -17.58 -8.85 12.66
C LYS A 2 -16.58 -8.47 11.56
N LYS A 3 -16.48 -7.18 11.25
CA LYS A 3 -15.48 -6.67 10.29
C LYS A 3 -14.15 -6.44 10.99
N TYR A 4 -13.04 -6.61 10.25
CA TYR A 4 -11.71 -6.21 10.70
C TYR A 4 -11.55 -4.69 10.55
N ARG A 5 -10.96 -4.06 11.56
CA ARG A 5 -10.61 -2.65 11.54
C ARG A 5 -9.35 -2.43 10.72
N VAL A 6 -9.42 -1.54 9.75
CA VAL A 6 -8.33 -1.30 8.80
C VAL A 6 -7.81 0.12 8.94
N GLY A 7 -6.48 0.24 9.12
CA GLY A 7 -5.77 1.50 9.00
C GLY A 7 -5.25 1.73 7.58
N ILE A 8 -5.32 2.96 7.08
CA ILE A 8 -4.70 3.35 5.81
C ILE A 8 -3.64 4.41 6.09
N VAL A 9 -2.37 4.04 6.01
CA VAL A 9 -1.22 4.94 6.17
C VAL A 9 -0.77 5.44 4.80
N GLY A 10 -0.73 6.77 4.64
CA GLY A 10 -0.61 7.43 3.33
C GLY A 10 -1.95 7.71 2.67
N ALA A 11 -3.01 7.88 3.47
CA ALA A 11 -4.40 8.03 3.03
C ALA A 11 -4.64 9.20 2.06
N THR A 12 -3.84 10.27 2.11
CA THR A 12 -3.99 11.46 1.25
C THR A 12 -3.37 11.29 -0.13
N GLY A 13 -2.54 10.27 -0.34
CA GLY A 13 -1.93 9.94 -1.64
C GLY A 13 -2.91 9.23 -2.58
N MET A 14 -2.59 9.18 -3.88
CA MET A 14 -3.46 8.54 -4.90
C MET A 14 -3.78 7.08 -4.58
N VAL A 15 -2.79 6.31 -4.12
CA VAL A 15 -2.99 4.91 -3.74
C VAL A 15 -3.88 4.81 -2.49
N GLY A 16 -3.64 5.65 -1.48
CA GLY A 16 -4.50 5.72 -0.29
C GLY A 16 -5.95 6.05 -0.63
N GLN A 17 -6.19 7.03 -1.51
CA GLN A 17 -7.51 7.37 -2.02
C GLN A 17 -8.17 6.18 -2.74
N ARG A 18 -7.39 5.43 -3.53
CA ARG A 18 -7.90 4.23 -4.21
C ARG A 18 -8.26 3.13 -3.23
N LEU A 19 -7.44 2.90 -2.20
CA LEU A 19 -7.74 1.95 -1.12
C LEU A 19 -9.02 2.34 -0.38
N ILE A 20 -9.22 3.62 -0.07
CA ILE A 20 -10.45 4.12 0.54
C ILE A 20 -11.67 3.73 -0.31
N MET A 21 -11.61 3.97 -1.63
CA MET A 21 -12.73 3.66 -2.52
C MET A 21 -13.00 2.16 -2.62
N LEU A 22 -11.95 1.31 -2.62
CA LEU A 22 -12.09 -0.13 -2.69
C LEU A 22 -12.58 -0.75 -1.38
N LEU A 23 -12.25 -0.15 -0.25
CA LEU A 23 -12.60 -0.65 1.08
C LEU A 23 -13.88 -0.03 1.64
N ASN A 24 -14.36 1.04 1.01
CA ASN A 24 -15.66 1.60 1.40
C ASN A 24 -16.75 0.55 1.18
N GLU A 25 -17.56 0.31 2.22
CA GLU A 25 -18.63 -0.70 2.21
C GLU A 25 -18.15 -2.15 1.98
N HIS A 26 -16.85 -2.41 2.17
CA HIS A 26 -16.32 -3.76 2.02
C HIS A 26 -16.97 -4.75 3.00
N PRO A 27 -17.30 -6.00 2.59
CA PRO A 27 -18.02 -6.94 3.45
C PRO A 27 -17.23 -7.36 4.69
N TRP A 28 -15.89 -7.40 4.63
CA TRP A 28 -15.02 -7.89 5.69
C TRP A 28 -14.23 -6.80 6.42
N PHE A 29 -14.11 -5.62 5.83
CA PHE A 29 -13.23 -4.57 6.34
C PHE A 29 -14.02 -3.30 6.67
N ASP A 30 -13.58 -2.62 7.73
CA ASP A 30 -14.06 -1.29 8.10
C ASP A 30 -12.87 -0.35 8.27
N ILE A 31 -12.88 0.76 7.54
CA ILE A 31 -11.82 1.77 7.66
C ILE A 31 -11.98 2.48 9.00
N SER A 32 -11.08 2.23 9.93
CA SER A 32 -11.13 2.74 11.30
C SER A 32 -10.18 3.91 11.56
N VAL A 33 -9.10 4.02 10.79
CA VAL A 33 -8.12 5.10 10.92
C VAL A 33 -7.51 5.45 9.57
N LEU A 34 -7.39 6.76 9.33
CA LEU A 34 -6.67 7.34 8.20
C LEU A 34 -5.47 8.10 8.73
N ALA A 35 -4.28 7.77 8.24
CA ALA A 35 -3.04 8.42 8.66
C ALA A 35 -2.30 9.02 7.47
N ALA A 36 -1.66 10.16 7.71
CA ALA A 36 -0.86 10.90 6.73
C ALA A 36 0.38 11.49 7.39
N SER A 37 1.06 12.42 6.72
CA SER A 37 2.18 13.16 7.33
C SER A 37 1.71 14.01 8.52
N ILE A 38 2.62 14.28 9.45
CA ILE A 38 2.39 15.11 10.65
C ILE A 38 1.69 16.44 10.33
N ASN A 39 1.98 17.05 9.18
CA ASN A 39 1.37 18.31 8.74
C ASN A 39 -0.16 18.21 8.51
N ASN A 40 -0.69 17.01 8.44
CA ASN A 40 -2.11 16.76 8.26
C ASN A 40 -2.79 16.20 9.53
N LYS A 41 -2.05 15.94 10.61
CA LYS A 41 -2.60 15.45 11.86
C LYS A 41 -3.71 16.38 12.38
N GLY A 42 -4.84 15.79 12.76
CA GLY A 42 -6.00 16.49 13.29
C GLY A 42 -6.87 17.23 12.26
N LYS A 43 -6.49 17.24 10.98
CA LYS A 43 -7.35 17.79 9.93
C LYS A 43 -8.46 16.80 9.56
N ILE A 44 -9.60 17.32 9.15
CA ILE A 44 -10.67 16.54 8.52
C ILE A 44 -10.18 16.05 7.17
N TYR A 45 -10.36 14.76 6.88
CA TYR A 45 -9.86 14.14 5.66
C TYR A 45 -10.33 14.83 4.38
N GLY A 46 -11.64 15.15 4.30
CA GLY A 46 -12.22 15.83 3.16
C GLY A 46 -11.54 17.15 2.84
N ASP A 47 -11.26 17.96 3.88
CA ASP A 47 -10.57 19.24 3.74
C ASP A 47 -9.10 19.04 3.28
N ALA A 48 -8.42 18.07 3.89
CA ALA A 48 -7.02 17.78 3.59
C ALA A 48 -6.79 17.31 2.14
N VAL A 49 -7.79 16.69 1.51
CA VAL A 49 -7.68 16.19 0.13
C VAL A 49 -8.49 16.96 -0.90
N SER A 50 -9.23 18.00 -0.52
CA SER A 50 -10.17 18.75 -1.39
C SER A 50 -9.55 19.17 -2.73
N SER A 51 -8.31 19.69 -2.72
CA SER A 51 -7.58 20.12 -3.92
C SER A 51 -6.81 19.01 -4.63
N ARG A 52 -6.75 17.81 -4.05
CA ARG A 52 -5.94 16.68 -4.54
C ARG A 52 -6.71 15.37 -4.68
N TRP A 53 -8.01 15.39 -4.50
CA TRP A 53 -8.85 14.22 -4.77
C TRP A 53 -8.83 13.91 -6.27
N VAL A 54 -8.49 12.68 -6.64
CA VAL A 54 -8.29 12.27 -8.04
C VAL A 54 -9.17 11.09 -8.44
N MET A 55 -10.04 10.62 -7.55
CA MET A 55 -11.00 9.58 -7.89
C MET A 55 -12.18 10.15 -8.65
N SER A 56 -12.79 9.36 -9.54
CA SER A 56 -13.97 9.74 -10.32
C SER A 56 -15.25 9.89 -9.51
N SER A 57 -15.33 9.18 -8.37
CA SER A 57 -16.46 9.27 -7.45
C SER A 57 -16.17 10.23 -6.30
N PRO A 58 -17.18 10.85 -5.69
CA PRO A 58 -16.99 11.71 -4.52
C PRO A 58 -16.42 10.92 -3.34
N ILE A 59 -15.83 11.65 -2.39
CA ILE A 59 -15.38 11.06 -1.12
C ILE A 59 -16.60 10.54 -0.36
N PRO A 60 -16.62 9.28 0.11
CA PRO A 60 -17.71 8.79 0.95
C PRO A 60 -17.87 9.66 2.19
N GLU A 61 -19.11 10.05 2.53
CA GLU A 61 -19.40 11.04 3.57
C GLU A 61 -18.75 10.68 4.93
N ARG A 62 -18.86 9.42 5.34
CA ARG A 62 -18.22 8.93 6.57
C ARG A 62 -16.72 9.17 6.58
N ILE A 63 -16.07 8.87 5.45
CA ILE A 63 -14.62 9.04 5.28
C ILE A 63 -14.22 10.51 5.24
N ALA A 64 -15.02 11.34 4.55
CA ALA A 64 -14.77 12.77 4.46
C ALA A 64 -14.68 13.44 5.84
N ASN A 65 -15.45 12.97 6.80
CA ASN A 65 -15.52 13.50 8.16
C ASN A 65 -14.51 12.88 9.15
N MET A 66 -13.69 11.91 8.72
CA MET A 66 -12.67 11.33 9.59
C MET A 66 -11.51 12.30 9.84
N LEU A 67 -11.00 12.29 11.07
CA LEU A 67 -9.78 13.02 11.41
C LEU A 67 -8.55 12.21 10.96
N LEU A 68 -7.56 12.92 10.45
CA LEU A 68 -6.27 12.33 10.07
C LEU A 68 -5.36 12.18 11.29
N GLU A 69 -4.78 10.99 11.42
CA GLU A 69 -3.70 10.72 12.37
C GLU A 69 -2.32 11.00 11.73
N ASP A 70 -1.32 11.12 12.58
CA ASP A 70 0.07 11.11 12.13
C ASP A 70 0.52 9.67 11.82
N GLY A 71 0.92 9.41 10.60
CA GLY A 71 1.42 8.09 10.19
C GLY A 71 2.74 7.68 10.84
N SER A 72 3.45 8.58 11.51
CA SER A 72 4.64 8.26 12.31
C SER A 72 4.31 7.92 13.77
N ASP A 73 3.09 8.21 14.22
CA ASP A 73 2.58 7.85 15.56
C ASP A 73 2.02 6.41 15.53
N VAL A 74 2.95 5.45 15.51
CA VAL A 74 2.67 4.02 15.35
C VAL A 74 1.69 3.52 16.42
N GLU A 75 1.89 3.92 17.67
CA GLU A 75 1.06 3.48 18.80
C GLU A 75 -0.39 3.93 18.64
N SER A 76 -0.61 5.21 18.31
CA SER A 76 -1.94 5.77 18.10
C SER A 76 -2.69 5.10 16.95
N VAL A 77 -2.00 4.79 15.85
CA VAL A 77 -2.60 4.15 14.68
C VAL A 77 -2.89 2.67 14.95
N CYS A 78 -1.93 1.92 15.54
CA CYS A 78 -2.11 0.50 15.85
C CYS A 78 -3.24 0.24 16.85
N ALA A 79 -3.44 1.11 17.82
CA ALA A 79 -4.55 1.00 18.78
C ALA A 79 -5.94 1.01 18.10
N LYS A 80 -6.03 1.57 16.90
CA LYS A 80 -7.29 1.76 16.16
C LYS A 80 -7.50 0.75 15.03
N ALA A 81 -6.51 -0.06 14.68
CA ALA A 81 -6.56 -0.96 13.54
C ALA A 81 -6.15 -2.39 13.91
N ASP A 82 -6.76 -3.37 13.27
CA ASP A 82 -6.38 -4.77 13.38
C ASP A 82 -5.27 -5.12 12.38
N PHE A 83 -5.17 -4.37 11.28
CA PHE A 83 -4.05 -4.38 10.33
C PHE A 83 -4.02 -3.09 9.50
N ILE A 84 -2.94 -2.87 8.75
CA ILE A 84 -2.67 -1.62 8.05
C ILE A 84 -2.39 -1.88 6.56
N PHE A 85 -3.00 -1.06 5.70
CA PHE A 85 -2.52 -0.83 4.35
C PHE A 85 -1.55 0.35 4.34
N CYS A 86 -0.30 0.11 3.92
CA CYS A 86 0.73 1.15 3.84
C CYS A 86 0.98 1.58 2.40
N ALA A 87 0.75 2.87 2.13
CA ALA A 87 0.90 3.51 0.82
C ALA A 87 1.58 4.89 0.95
N ILE A 88 2.58 4.98 1.82
CA ILE A 88 3.35 6.21 2.05
C ILE A 88 4.31 6.49 0.89
N SER A 89 4.76 7.74 0.81
CA SER A 89 5.79 8.17 -0.16
C SER A 89 6.94 8.81 0.62
N MET A 90 7.91 7.98 1.00
CA MET A 90 9.14 8.36 1.69
C MET A 90 10.32 7.68 1.00
N ASP A 91 11.55 7.96 1.42
CA ASP A 91 12.71 7.18 0.99
C ASP A 91 12.60 5.72 1.48
N LYS A 92 13.37 4.83 0.85
CA LYS A 92 13.27 3.39 1.12
C LYS A 92 13.64 3.00 2.54
N VAL A 93 14.61 3.68 3.14
CA VAL A 93 15.09 3.37 4.51
C VAL A 93 14.01 3.75 5.51
N ALA A 94 13.55 4.99 5.48
CA ALA A 94 12.50 5.47 6.36
C ALA A 94 11.18 4.70 6.18
N THR A 95 10.85 4.30 4.94
CA THR A 95 9.67 3.46 4.67
C THR A 95 9.79 2.10 5.34
N LYS A 96 10.95 1.43 5.19
CA LYS A 96 11.21 0.13 5.83
C LYS A 96 11.14 0.24 7.35
N GLU A 97 11.79 1.23 7.93
CA GLU A 97 11.81 1.45 9.38
C GLU A 97 10.39 1.64 9.94
N LEU A 98 9.58 2.43 9.26
CA LEU A 98 8.20 2.67 9.65
C LEU A 98 7.33 1.40 9.53
N GLU A 99 7.44 0.66 8.43
CA GLU A 99 6.70 -0.60 8.23
C GLU A 99 7.11 -1.65 9.27
N GLU A 100 8.41 -1.75 9.59
CA GLU A 100 8.88 -2.63 10.67
C GLU A 100 8.41 -2.17 12.06
N ALA A 101 8.31 -0.86 12.31
CA ALA A 101 7.78 -0.35 13.57
C ALA A 101 6.30 -0.74 13.77
N TYR A 102 5.49 -0.63 12.73
CA TYR A 102 4.11 -1.11 12.74
C TYR A 102 4.02 -2.63 13.00
N ALA A 103 4.82 -3.42 12.28
CA ALA A 103 4.85 -4.86 12.46
C ALA A 103 5.31 -5.24 13.88
N LYS A 104 6.34 -4.57 14.44
CA LYS A 104 6.83 -4.77 15.81
C LYS A 104 5.81 -4.41 16.89
N SER A 105 4.83 -3.57 16.56
CA SER A 105 3.65 -3.30 17.42
C SER A 105 2.56 -4.34 17.27
N ASP A 106 2.89 -5.54 16.81
CA ASP A 106 1.99 -6.67 16.58
C ASP A 106 0.83 -6.37 15.60
N THR A 107 1.00 -5.39 14.73
CA THR A 107 0.01 -5.01 13.72
C THR A 107 0.49 -5.43 12.33
N PRO A 108 -0.20 -6.35 11.63
CA PRO A 108 0.14 -6.72 10.27
C PRO A 108 0.11 -5.55 9.30
N VAL A 109 1.08 -5.50 8.38
CA VAL A 109 1.20 -4.46 7.35
C VAL A 109 1.11 -5.08 5.97
N VAL A 110 0.14 -4.64 5.18
CA VAL A 110 0.04 -4.93 3.75
C VAL A 110 0.55 -3.71 2.98
N SER A 111 1.75 -3.83 2.43
CA SER A 111 2.44 -2.69 1.85
C SER A 111 2.31 -2.60 0.34
N ASN A 112 2.00 -1.38 -0.13
CA ASN A 112 2.10 -1.02 -1.55
C ASN A 112 3.52 -0.61 -1.96
N ASN A 113 4.40 -0.37 -0.99
CA ASN A 113 5.73 0.19 -1.19
C ASN A 113 6.73 -0.87 -1.69
N SER A 114 7.88 -0.40 -2.15
CA SER A 114 8.95 -1.28 -2.65
C SER A 114 10.06 -1.52 -1.64
N ALA A 115 10.02 -0.88 -0.48
CA ALA A 115 11.12 -0.86 0.48
C ALA A 115 11.49 -2.25 0.99
N CYS A 116 10.49 -3.08 1.29
CA CYS A 116 10.69 -4.41 1.87
C CYS A 116 10.66 -5.56 0.84
N ARG A 117 10.53 -5.29 -0.48
CA ARG A 117 10.40 -6.34 -1.52
C ARG A 117 11.61 -7.25 -1.66
N GLY A 118 12.79 -6.79 -1.28
CA GLY A 118 14.03 -7.57 -1.41
C GLY A 118 14.46 -8.27 -0.12
N LEU A 119 13.60 -8.34 0.89
CA LEU A 119 13.87 -9.08 2.12
C LEU A 119 13.37 -10.52 1.98
N ASP A 120 14.23 -11.49 2.28
CA ASP A 120 13.96 -12.92 2.09
C ASP A 120 12.79 -13.43 2.95
N ASP A 121 12.51 -12.76 4.07
CA ASP A 121 11.45 -13.11 5.00
C ASP A 121 10.17 -12.28 4.83
N VAL A 122 10.11 -11.43 3.79
CA VAL A 122 8.92 -10.63 3.47
C VAL A 122 8.22 -11.21 2.25
N PRO A 123 7.00 -11.75 2.38
CA PRO A 123 6.29 -12.30 1.24
C PRO A 123 5.89 -11.22 0.26
N MET A 124 6.33 -11.37 -0.99
CA MET A 124 5.85 -10.57 -2.12
C MET A 124 4.83 -11.39 -2.90
N MET A 125 3.57 -10.95 -2.89
CA MET A 125 2.46 -11.81 -3.28
C MET A 125 1.54 -11.24 -4.34
N ILE A 126 1.11 -12.15 -5.21
CA ILE A 126 -0.17 -12.12 -5.91
C ILE A 126 -0.94 -13.32 -5.35
N PRO A 127 -1.93 -13.13 -4.44
CA PRO A 127 -2.50 -14.22 -3.66
C PRO A 127 -3.05 -15.37 -4.50
N GLU A 128 -3.59 -15.07 -5.69
CA GLU A 128 -4.14 -16.07 -6.63
C GLU A 128 -3.05 -16.98 -7.24
N ILE A 129 -1.77 -16.61 -7.11
CA ILE A 129 -0.65 -17.29 -7.78
C ILE A 129 0.28 -17.96 -6.79
N ASN A 130 0.67 -17.24 -5.74
CA ASN A 130 1.74 -17.65 -4.85
C ASN A 130 1.43 -17.42 -3.37
N TYR A 131 0.19 -17.69 -2.94
CA TYR A 131 -0.20 -17.51 -1.53
C TYR A 131 0.68 -18.31 -0.55
N GLU A 132 1.27 -19.41 -0.99
CA GLU A 132 2.20 -20.24 -0.19
C GLU A 132 3.45 -19.47 0.24
N HIS A 133 3.79 -18.38 -0.45
CA HIS A 133 4.87 -17.47 -0.04
C HIS A 133 4.61 -16.84 1.34
N CYS A 134 3.38 -16.88 1.84
CA CYS A 134 3.07 -16.53 3.23
C CYS A 134 3.83 -17.36 4.26
N SER A 135 4.34 -18.54 3.91
CA SER A 135 5.12 -19.39 4.82
C SER A 135 6.35 -18.71 5.40
N VAL A 136 6.94 -17.73 4.69
CA VAL A 136 8.10 -16.96 5.19
C VAL A 136 7.74 -16.01 6.34
N ILE A 137 6.45 -15.72 6.57
CA ILE A 137 5.98 -14.84 7.66
C ILE A 137 6.43 -15.36 9.03
N GLU A 138 6.48 -16.67 9.23
CA GLU A 138 6.95 -17.24 10.50
C GLU A 138 8.43 -16.91 10.77
N THR A 139 9.26 -16.91 9.73
CA THR A 139 10.66 -16.49 9.84
C THR A 139 10.76 -14.99 10.14
N GLN A 140 9.92 -14.19 9.47
CA GLN A 140 9.85 -12.74 9.71
C GLN A 140 9.44 -12.42 11.15
N ARG A 141 8.41 -13.08 11.68
CA ARG A 141 7.94 -12.90 13.06
C ARG A 141 9.03 -13.21 14.07
N LYS A 142 9.80 -14.28 13.85
CA LYS A 142 10.96 -14.62 14.70
C LYS A 142 12.01 -13.51 14.68
N ARG A 143 12.32 -12.95 13.50
CA ARG A 143 13.26 -11.83 13.35
C ARG A 143 12.76 -10.55 14.03
N LEU A 144 11.49 -10.24 13.89
CA LEU A 144 10.86 -9.03 14.45
C LEU A 144 10.51 -9.16 15.93
N GLY A 145 10.42 -10.39 16.47
CA GLY A 145 9.99 -10.66 17.84
C GLY A 145 8.50 -10.45 18.06
N THR A 146 7.65 -10.77 17.07
CA THR A 146 6.20 -10.51 17.06
C THR A 146 5.40 -11.80 17.10
N ALA A 147 4.18 -11.72 17.63
CA ALA A 147 3.22 -12.83 17.62
C ALA A 147 2.28 -12.77 16.39
N LEU A 148 1.78 -11.58 16.07
CA LEU A 148 0.83 -11.36 14.99
C LEU A 148 1.41 -10.47 13.88
N GLY A 149 2.27 -9.52 14.23
CA GLY A 149 2.80 -8.53 13.32
C GLY A 149 3.68 -9.13 12.22
N PHE A 150 3.50 -8.66 11.01
CA PHE A 150 4.31 -8.99 9.84
C PHE A 150 4.14 -7.91 8.76
N ILE A 151 5.00 -7.93 7.76
CA ILE A 151 4.89 -7.15 6.54
C ILE A 151 4.69 -8.11 5.38
N ALA A 152 3.68 -7.87 4.56
CA ALA A 152 3.52 -8.48 3.25
C ALA A 152 3.48 -7.39 2.19
N VAL A 153 4.09 -7.62 1.05
CA VAL A 153 4.21 -6.62 -0.02
C VAL A 153 3.58 -7.09 -1.32
N LYS A 154 3.01 -6.16 -2.06
CA LYS A 154 2.62 -6.45 -3.44
C LYS A 154 3.83 -6.30 -4.38
N PRO A 155 3.89 -7.05 -5.50
CA PRO A 155 4.92 -6.87 -6.52
C PRO A 155 4.76 -5.53 -7.25
N ASN A 156 5.65 -5.29 -8.22
CA ASN A 156 5.57 -4.14 -9.11
C ASN A 156 4.24 -4.14 -9.89
N CYS A 157 3.72 -2.94 -10.18
CA CYS A 157 2.43 -2.79 -10.87
C CYS A 157 2.41 -3.44 -12.26
N SER A 158 3.52 -3.41 -13.00
CA SER A 158 3.61 -4.07 -14.32
C SER A 158 3.47 -5.59 -14.20
N ILE A 159 4.14 -6.20 -13.23
CA ILE A 159 4.07 -7.64 -12.98
C ILE A 159 2.63 -8.09 -12.71
N GLN A 160 1.89 -7.34 -11.93
CA GLN A 160 0.50 -7.65 -11.59
C GLN A 160 -0.45 -7.64 -12.80
N SER A 161 -0.07 -6.99 -13.89
CA SER A 161 -0.92 -6.93 -15.10
C SER A 161 -0.78 -8.17 -16.00
N TYR A 162 0.41 -8.76 -16.09
CA TYR A 162 0.63 -9.85 -17.04
C TYR A 162 0.90 -11.22 -16.41
N VAL A 163 1.48 -11.28 -15.20
CA VAL A 163 1.79 -12.57 -14.57
C VAL A 163 0.54 -13.40 -14.28
N PRO A 164 -0.58 -12.85 -13.81
CA PRO A 164 -1.80 -13.63 -13.65
C PRO A 164 -2.31 -14.25 -14.96
N ALA A 165 -2.15 -13.56 -16.09
CA ALA A 165 -2.53 -14.06 -17.39
C ALA A 165 -1.58 -15.16 -17.92
N LEU A 166 -0.31 -15.10 -17.54
CA LEU A 166 0.70 -16.08 -17.96
C LEU A 166 0.73 -17.33 -17.07
N THR A 167 0.32 -17.23 -15.82
CA THR A 167 0.41 -18.34 -14.86
C THR A 167 -0.30 -19.62 -15.37
N PRO A 168 -1.51 -19.58 -15.96
CA PRO A 168 -2.14 -20.79 -16.51
C PRO A 168 -1.40 -21.43 -17.67
N LEU A 169 -0.45 -20.72 -18.29
CA LEU A 169 0.34 -21.22 -19.41
C LEU A 169 1.61 -21.96 -18.96
N LEU A 170 1.94 -21.95 -17.68
CA LEU A 170 3.13 -22.61 -17.15
C LEU A 170 3.13 -24.12 -17.43
N ASP A 171 1.97 -24.74 -17.41
CA ASP A 171 1.79 -26.18 -17.69
C ASP A 171 2.19 -26.57 -19.15
N PHE A 172 2.22 -25.57 -20.05
CA PHE A 172 2.66 -25.77 -21.44
C PHE A 172 4.17 -25.56 -21.65
N GLY A 173 4.92 -25.27 -20.58
CA GLY A 173 6.37 -25.09 -20.64
C GLY A 173 6.78 -23.74 -21.25
N VAL A 174 6.60 -22.65 -20.51
CA VAL A 174 7.02 -21.30 -20.93
C VAL A 174 8.54 -21.21 -20.90
N GLU A 175 9.21 -21.14 -22.05
CA GLU A 175 10.67 -21.06 -22.16
C GLU A 175 11.19 -19.61 -22.10
N LYS A 176 10.43 -18.66 -22.65
CA LYS A 176 10.88 -17.26 -22.75
C LYS A 176 9.70 -16.30 -22.73
N ILE A 177 9.85 -15.19 -22.00
CA ILE A 177 8.90 -14.10 -21.98
C ILE A 177 9.62 -12.82 -22.40
N SER A 178 9.06 -12.10 -23.39
CA SER A 178 9.49 -10.76 -23.78
C SER A 178 8.35 -9.79 -23.47
N VAL A 179 8.64 -8.76 -22.65
CA VAL A 179 7.63 -7.83 -22.18
C VAL A 179 8.00 -6.40 -22.54
N CYS A 180 7.06 -5.68 -23.13
CA CYS A 180 7.14 -4.24 -23.34
C CYS A 180 5.98 -3.57 -22.63
N THR A 181 6.23 -2.61 -21.73
CA THR A 181 5.19 -1.97 -20.94
C THR A 181 5.02 -0.49 -21.30
N TYR A 182 3.78 -0.06 -21.46
CA TYR A 182 3.39 1.34 -21.55
C TYR A 182 2.72 1.72 -20.24
N GLN A 183 3.42 2.53 -19.42
CA GLN A 183 2.95 2.85 -18.08
C GLN A 183 2.43 4.27 -18.00
N ALA A 184 1.27 4.46 -17.38
CA ALA A 184 0.75 5.78 -17.07
C ALA A 184 1.66 6.49 -16.05
N ILE A 185 1.93 7.77 -16.27
CA ILE A 185 2.77 8.60 -15.40
C ILE A 185 2.19 8.74 -13.98
N SER A 186 0.89 8.47 -13.81
CA SER A 186 0.21 8.48 -12.52
C SER A 186 0.87 7.56 -11.47
N GLY A 187 1.55 6.50 -11.91
CA GLY A 187 2.32 5.63 -11.02
C GLY A 187 3.49 6.32 -10.31
N ALA A 188 4.00 7.43 -10.86
CA ALA A 188 5.04 8.27 -10.25
C ALA A 188 4.48 9.34 -9.29
N GLY A 189 3.17 9.40 -9.09
CA GLY A 189 2.48 10.35 -8.21
C GLY A 189 1.95 11.59 -8.93
N LYS A 190 1.06 12.32 -8.25
CA LYS A 190 0.37 13.48 -8.82
C LYS A 190 1.31 14.58 -9.30
N THR A 191 2.38 14.84 -8.58
CA THR A 191 3.37 15.90 -8.93
C THR A 191 3.96 15.65 -10.31
N PHE A 192 4.34 14.42 -10.62
CA PHE A 192 4.82 14.03 -11.94
C PHE A 192 3.74 14.14 -13.02
N ALA A 193 2.50 13.78 -12.69
CA ALA A 193 1.39 13.83 -13.65
C ALA A 193 0.97 15.27 -14.00
N THR A 194 1.19 16.23 -13.11
CA THR A 194 0.80 17.64 -13.31
C THR A 194 1.95 18.52 -13.82
N ASP A 195 3.19 18.12 -13.61
CA ASP A 195 4.35 18.88 -14.08
C ASP A 195 4.69 18.58 -15.55
N ARG A 196 4.02 19.27 -16.46
CA ARG A 196 4.28 19.17 -17.92
C ARG A 196 5.68 19.63 -18.33
N LYS A 197 6.45 20.29 -17.46
CA LYS A 197 7.83 20.74 -17.77
C LYS A 197 8.84 19.63 -17.54
N SER A 198 8.56 18.66 -16.66
CA SER A 198 9.44 17.53 -16.37
C SER A 198 9.35 16.39 -17.38
N THR A 199 8.41 16.43 -18.33
CA THR A 199 8.21 15.39 -19.36
C THR A 199 9.26 15.41 -20.48
N ARG A 200 10.29 16.24 -20.41
CA ARG A 200 11.51 15.99 -21.17
C ARG A 200 12.39 14.99 -20.42
N LEU A 201 11.96 13.76 -20.40
CA LEU A 201 12.84 12.64 -20.08
C LEU A 201 13.95 12.63 -21.14
N ASN A 202 15.16 12.87 -20.68
CA ASN A 202 16.35 12.55 -21.44
C ASN A 202 16.29 11.08 -21.85
N SER A 203 15.93 10.82 -23.08
CA SER A 203 16.22 9.57 -23.78
C SER A 203 17.71 9.61 -24.12
N SER A 204 18.57 9.33 -23.17
CA SER A 204 19.96 9.05 -23.40
C SER A 204 20.41 7.91 -22.51
N HIS A 205 20.63 6.82 -23.21
CA HIS A 205 21.30 5.54 -22.91
C HIS A 205 20.45 4.41 -22.43
#